data_5ba27c4e189a1d70bb0261aaa447fa36
#
_entry.id   5ba27c4e189a1d70bb0261aaa447fa36
#
_cell.length_a   1.000
_cell.length_b   1.000
_cell.length_c   1.000
_cell.angle_alpha   90.00
_cell.angle_beta   90.00
_cell.angle_gamma   90.00
#
_symmetry.space_group_name_H-M   'P 1'
#
loop_
_entity.id
_entity.type
_entity.pdbx_description
1 polymer ?
#
loop_
_entity_poly.entity_id
_entity_poly.type
_entity_poly.pdbx_seq_one_letter_code
_entity_poly.pdbx_strand_id
1 'polypeptide(L)'
;MKKIVIAYHGYMFGSRYMEMMAAQFRLLLTTGLYQASSKIYFGIVEDENRKPLNGNAWIHDFWKFGSSKEKGQILSKVEIVFYPENRELRDTLHWIKDYARENPDDYILFFHSKGITHYTESTEDWRRYMEYFVIEKWKDCIAKLDEGHDCCGVLWNKDTPLGYFPHFSGAFFWAKAGYINTLNHDYIDSAWRYHMEFWIGSNPNAKIFEFHNSRLNDKDSLIANKGHYSIQYPRNMYTNE
;
A
#
# COMPACT_ATOMS: atom_id res chain seq x y z
N MET A 1 14.92 -17.33 8.67
CA MET A 1 13.62 -16.87 9.28
C MET A 1 13.07 -15.82 8.32
N LYS A 2 11.84 -16.00 7.86
CA LYS A 2 11.17 -15.06 6.96
C LYS A 2 11.03 -13.69 7.64
N LYS A 3 11.43 -12.64 6.95
CA LYS A 3 11.30 -11.26 7.45
C LYS A 3 10.04 -10.62 6.93
N ILE A 4 9.54 -9.65 7.66
CA ILE A 4 8.46 -8.77 7.23
C ILE A 4 9.09 -7.45 6.78
N VAL A 5 8.77 -7.03 5.57
CA VAL A 5 9.22 -5.78 4.98
C VAL A 5 8.02 -4.96 4.56
N ILE A 6 8.08 -3.67 4.83
CA ILE A 6 7.03 -2.73 4.47
C ILE A 6 7.55 -1.81 3.38
N ALA A 7 6.86 -1.73 2.27
CA ALA A 7 7.08 -0.77 1.21
C ALA A 7 5.92 0.22 1.18
N TYR A 8 6.20 1.46 1.51
CA TYR A 8 5.23 2.55 1.51
C TYR A 8 5.52 3.54 0.39
N HIS A 9 4.47 3.92 -0.36
CA HIS A 9 4.56 4.97 -1.36
C HIS A 9 3.74 6.18 -0.92
N GLY A 10 4.41 7.31 -0.68
CA GLY A 10 3.79 8.55 -0.28
C GLY A 10 3.89 9.63 -1.36
N TYR A 11 2.83 10.41 -1.54
CA TYR A 11 2.83 11.58 -2.41
C TYR A 11 2.56 12.83 -1.57
N MET A 12 3.49 13.79 -1.60
CA MET A 12 3.43 15.02 -0.81
C MET A 12 2.54 16.08 -1.46
N PHE A 13 1.31 15.72 -1.73
CA PHE A 13 0.33 16.56 -2.41
C PHE A 13 -0.59 17.29 -1.42
N GLY A 14 -0.83 18.58 -1.67
CA GLY A 14 -1.76 19.38 -0.87
C GLY A 14 -1.26 19.66 0.57
N SER A 15 -2.15 20.01 1.48
CA SER A 15 -1.82 20.31 2.88
C SER A 15 -1.96 19.11 3.83
N ARG A 16 -2.67 18.06 3.42
CA ARG A 16 -3.04 16.91 4.27
C ARG A 16 -2.06 15.74 4.24
N TYR A 17 -1.05 15.77 3.37
CA TYR A 17 -0.16 14.63 3.20
C TYR A 17 0.55 14.22 4.50
N MET A 18 0.98 15.19 5.31
CA MET A 18 1.64 14.91 6.59
C MET A 18 0.70 14.25 7.59
N GLU A 19 -0.54 14.73 7.68
CA GLU A 19 -1.55 14.16 8.55
C GLU A 19 -1.86 12.71 8.18
N MET A 20 -2.07 12.45 6.89
CA MET A 20 -2.35 11.10 6.37
C MET A 20 -1.17 10.16 6.61
N MET A 21 0.05 10.54 6.23
CA MET A 21 1.24 9.71 6.42
C MET A 21 1.50 9.44 7.91
N ALA A 22 1.33 10.46 8.77
CA ALA A 22 1.49 10.30 10.21
C ALA A 22 0.43 9.36 10.81
N ALA A 23 -0.81 9.42 10.32
CA ALA A 23 -1.87 8.51 10.74
C ALA A 23 -1.57 7.06 10.35
N GLN A 24 -1.13 6.83 9.11
CA GLN A 24 -0.73 5.51 8.62
C GLN A 24 0.47 4.96 9.37
N PHE A 25 1.47 5.79 9.64
CA PHE A 25 2.64 5.36 10.42
C PHE A 25 2.28 5.03 11.87
N ARG A 26 1.41 5.84 12.50
CA ARG A 26 0.90 5.57 13.84
C ARG A 26 0.17 4.23 13.87
N LEU A 27 -0.57 3.89 12.82
CA LEU A 27 -1.25 2.60 12.71
C LEU A 27 -0.23 1.45 12.71
N LEU A 28 0.89 1.56 11.99
CA LEU A 28 1.97 0.56 12.05
C LEU A 28 2.50 0.37 13.49
N LEU A 29 2.67 1.46 14.23
CA LEU A 29 3.15 1.42 15.62
C LEU A 29 2.15 0.76 16.57
N THR A 30 0.88 1.17 16.50
CA THR A 30 -0.16 0.75 17.45
C THR A 30 -0.59 -0.71 17.24
N THR A 31 -0.46 -1.24 16.03
CA THR A 31 -0.77 -2.63 15.70
C THR A 31 0.37 -3.61 15.99
N GLY A 32 1.54 -3.10 16.34
CA GLY A 32 2.75 -3.91 16.53
C GLY A 32 3.42 -4.35 15.23
N LEU A 33 2.88 -3.97 14.07
CA LEU A 33 3.47 -4.33 12.78
C LEU A 33 4.84 -3.69 12.59
N TYR A 34 5.02 -2.45 13.05
CA TYR A 34 6.32 -1.80 13.07
C TYR A 34 7.38 -2.64 13.80
N GLN A 35 7.05 -3.16 15.00
CA GLN A 35 7.97 -3.97 15.80
C GLN A 35 8.30 -5.29 15.11
N ALA A 36 7.33 -5.90 14.46
CA ALA A 36 7.47 -7.15 13.72
C ALA A 36 8.25 -7.01 12.41
N SER A 37 8.25 -5.81 11.79
CA SER A 37 8.97 -5.57 10.54
C SER A 37 10.48 -5.51 10.75
N SER A 38 11.24 -5.98 9.77
CA SER A 38 12.70 -5.91 9.74
C SER A 38 13.21 -4.66 9.00
N LYS A 39 12.45 -4.18 8.01
CA LYS A 39 12.78 -3.03 7.18
C LYS A 39 11.50 -2.31 6.77
N ILE A 40 11.56 -0.99 6.71
CA ILE A 40 10.50 -0.15 6.17
C ILE A 40 11.12 0.77 5.12
N TYR A 41 10.62 0.67 3.90
CA TYR A 41 10.99 1.57 2.82
C TYR A 41 9.88 2.62 2.64
N PHE A 42 10.25 3.87 2.65
CA PHE A 42 9.41 5.00 2.33
C PHE A 42 9.86 5.66 1.04
N GLY A 43 9.20 5.34 -0.08
CA GLY A 43 9.33 6.07 -1.32
C GLY A 43 8.40 7.29 -1.28
N ILE A 44 8.95 8.47 -1.19
CA ILE A 44 8.20 9.73 -1.07
C ILE A 44 8.36 10.54 -2.33
N VAL A 45 7.25 10.77 -3.03
CA VAL A 45 7.19 11.65 -4.19
C VAL A 45 6.97 13.08 -3.71
N GLU A 46 7.84 14.00 -4.13
CA GLU A 46 7.72 15.43 -3.84
C GLU A 46 6.68 16.09 -4.76
N ASP A 47 5.99 17.10 -4.25
CA ASP A 47 5.10 17.94 -5.05
C ASP A 47 5.94 18.94 -5.85
N GLU A 48 5.86 18.89 -7.17
CA GLU A 48 6.59 19.77 -8.11
C GLU A 48 6.36 21.27 -7.82
N ASN A 49 5.25 21.63 -7.20
CA ASN A 49 4.90 23.01 -6.85
C ASN A 49 5.47 23.45 -5.49
N ARG A 50 6.20 22.60 -4.80
CA ARG A 50 6.81 22.89 -3.50
C ARG A 50 8.32 22.99 -3.62
N LYS A 51 8.91 23.88 -2.79
CA LYS A 51 10.37 23.83 -2.61
C LYS A 51 10.77 22.45 -2.08
N PRO A 52 11.85 21.86 -2.61
CA PRO A 52 12.35 20.59 -2.11
C PRO A 52 12.46 20.63 -0.60
N LEU A 53 11.81 19.70 0.09
CA LEU A 53 11.97 19.60 1.53
C LEU A 53 13.38 19.05 1.77
N ASN A 54 14.13 19.75 2.60
CA ASN A 54 15.28 19.14 3.21
C ASN A 54 14.79 17.89 3.96
N GLY A 55 15.29 16.70 3.59
CA GLY A 55 14.87 15.43 4.18
C GLY A 55 14.88 15.44 5.71
N ASN A 56 15.79 16.22 6.32
CA ASN A 56 15.83 16.42 7.76
C ASN A 56 14.62 17.23 8.29
N ALA A 57 14.13 18.21 7.53
CA ALA A 57 12.96 19.00 7.93
C ALA A 57 11.69 18.15 7.88
N TRP A 58 11.55 17.31 6.84
CA TRP A 58 10.42 16.38 6.72
C TRP A 58 10.42 15.36 7.86
N ILE A 59 11.55 14.73 8.14
CA ILE A 59 11.72 13.82 9.27
C ILE A 59 11.36 14.53 10.57
N HIS A 60 11.83 15.74 10.79
CA HIS A 60 11.53 16.51 11.99
C HIS A 60 10.03 16.81 12.14
N ASP A 61 9.35 17.22 11.07
CA ASP A 61 7.92 17.52 11.10
C ASP A 61 7.07 16.26 11.23
N PHE A 62 7.43 15.18 10.53
CA PHE A 62 6.81 13.87 10.68
C PHE A 62 6.94 13.32 12.12
N TRP A 63 8.08 13.59 12.78
CA TRP A 63 8.38 13.11 14.12
C TRP A 63 7.93 14.03 15.25
N LYS A 64 7.28 15.14 14.99
CA LYS A 64 6.65 15.97 16.05
C LYS A 64 5.63 15.19 16.88
N PHE A 65 5.19 14.05 16.39
CA PHE A 65 4.17 13.20 17.00
C PHE A 65 4.70 12.07 17.91
N GLY A 66 6.03 11.93 18.09
CA GLY A 66 6.62 10.88 18.93
C GLY A 66 7.61 11.38 19.97
N SER A 67 7.84 10.58 21.03
CA SER A 67 8.87 10.90 22.04
C SER A 67 10.29 10.73 21.47
N SER A 68 11.27 11.43 22.04
CA SER A 68 12.66 11.41 21.58
C SER A 68 13.32 10.01 21.66
N LYS A 69 12.88 9.15 22.57
CA LYS A 69 13.39 7.79 22.75
C LYS A 69 12.86 6.83 21.65
N GLU A 70 11.60 7.01 21.26
CA GLU A 70 11.00 6.25 20.16
C GLU A 70 11.61 6.62 18.81
N LYS A 71 11.98 7.90 18.64
CA LYS A 71 12.59 8.44 17.41
C LYS A 71 13.86 7.70 16.98
N GLY A 72 14.77 7.44 17.90
CA GLY A 72 16.03 6.75 17.59
C GLY A 72 15.87 5.29 17.19
N GLN A 73 14.93 4.58 17.83
CA GLN A 73 14.64 3.18 17.50
C GLN A 73 13.90 3.04 16.16
N ILE A 74 13.03 3.99 15.85
CA ILE A 74 12.22 4.00 14.64
C ILE A 74 13.09 4.21 13.39
N LEU A 75 14.04 5.14 13.43
CA LEU A 75 14.91 5.44 12.28
C LEU A 75 15.85 4.28 11.91
N SER A 76 16.13 3.35 12.82
CA SER A 76 17.08 2.27 12.57
C SER A 76 16.67 1.27 11.49
N LYS A 77 15.38 1.17 11.16
CA LYS A 77 14.86 0.27 10.14
C LYS A 77 14.05 0.97 9.03
N VAL A 78 14.03 2.29 9.04
CA VAL A 78 13.33 3.08 8.00
C VAL A 78 14.35 3.63 7.01
N GLU A 79 14.18 3.27 5.75
CA GLU A 79 14.86 3.87 4.60
C GLU A 79 13.91 4.83 3.93
N ILE A 80 14.28 6.10 3.80
CA ILE A 80 13.47 7.12 3.15
C ILE A 80 14.16 7.55 1.86
N VAL A 81 13.45 7.46 0.76
CA VAL A 81 13.91 7.91 -0.56
C VAL A 81 12.94 8.95 -1.10
N PHE A 82 13.46 10.12 -1.46
CA PHE A 82 12.67 11.18 -2.07
C PHE A 82 12.81 11.12 -3.59
N TYR A 83 11.66 11.15 -4.26
CA TYR A 83 11.58 11.19 -5.72
C TYR A 83 11.10 12.57 -6.16
N PRO A 84 11.89 13.29 -6.98
CA PRO A 84 11.55 14.66 -7.40
C PRO A 84 10.43 14.70 -8.44
N GLU A 85 10.16 13.56 -9.09
CA GLU A 85 9.14 13.44 -10.14
C GLU A 85 8.05 12.46 -9.73
N ASN A 86 6.81 12.80 -10.03
CA ASN A 86 5.68 11.90 -9.85
C ASN A 86 5.60 10.88 -11.00
N ARG A 87 6.15 9.71 -10.77
CA ARG A 87 6.06 8.56 -11.66
C ARG A 87 5.01 7.55 -11.20
N GLU A 88 3.98 8.01 -10.52
CA GLU A 88 2.94 7.18 -9.87
C GLU A 88 3.58 6.20 -8.85
N LEU A 89 3.22 4.92 -8.87
CA LEU A 89 3.77 3.91 -7.95
C LEU A 89 5.13 3.34 -8.41
N ARG A 90 5.59 3.70 -9.61
CA ARG A 90 6.67 3.03 -10.36
C ARG A 90 7.94 2.84 -9.55
N ASP A 91 8.45 3.90 -8.95
CA ASP A 91 9.74 3.84 -8.25
C ASP A 91 9.70 2.90 -7.02
N THR A 92 8.59 2.90 -6.29
CA THR A 92 8.41 1.98 -5.15
C THR A 92 8.22 0.54 -5.63
N LEU A 93 7.53 0.30 -6.74
CA LEU A 93 7.36 -1.04 -7.31
C LEU A 93 8.69 -1.59 -7.84
N HIS A 94 9.56 -0.76 -8.43
CA HIS A 94 10.92 -1.16 -8.79
C HIS A 94 11.72 -1.56 -7.55
N TRP A 95 11.63 -0.78 -6.48
CA TRP A 95 12.29 -1.15 -5.24
C TRP A 95 11.78 -2.50 -4.70
N ILE A 96 10.47 -2.76 -4.71
CA ILE A 96 9.87 -4.04 -4.30
C ILE A 96 10.41 -5.19 -5.16
N LYS A 97 10.46 -5.02 -6.48
CA LYS A 97 10.99 -6.00 -7.42
C LYS A 97 12.45 -6.36 -7.10
N ASP A 98 13.29 -5.35 -6.92
CA ASP A 98 14.71 -5.56 -6.65
C ASP A 98 14.95 -6.18 -5.28
N TYR A 99 14.20 -5.74 -4.25
CA TYR A 99 14.23 -6.36 -2.92
C TYR A 99 13.81 -7.84 -2.98
N ALA A 100 12.74 -8.16 -3.68
CA ALA A 100 12.20 -9.52 -3.79
C ALA A 100 13.19 -10.47 -4.48
N ARG A 101 13.93 -9.99 -5.47
CA ARG A 101 14.97 -10.78 -6.16
C ARG A 101 16.08 -11.21 -5.20
N GLU A 102 16.49 -10.33 -4.30
CA GLU A 102 17.55 -10.59 -3.33
C GLU A 102 17.09 -11.36 -2.10
N ASN A 103 15.78 -11.27 -1.76
CA ASN A 103 15.21 -11.82 -0.54
C ASN A 103 13.92 -12.61 -0.81
N PRO A 104 13.97 -13.72 -1.59
CA PRO A 104 12.77 -14.41 -2.09
C PRO A 104 11.91 -15.07 -1.00
N ASP A 105 12.45 -15.29 0.19
CA ASP A 105 11.75 -15.94 1.30
C ASP A 105 10.92 -14.97 2.16
N ASP A 106 11.10 -13.65 1.98
CA ASP A 106 10.51 -12.64 2.84
C ASP A 106 9.05 -12.33 2.47
N TYR A 107 8.34 -11.64 3.38
CA TYR A 107 7.00 -11.14 3.17
C TYR A 107 7.01 -9.62 3.00
N ILE A 108 6.27 -9.13 2.01
CA ILE A 108 6.20 -7.72 1.65
C ILE A 108 4.78 -7.21 1.82
N LEU A 109 4.60 -6.17 2.65
CA LEU A 109 3.41 -5.31 2.64
C LEU A 109 3.66 -4.13 1.72
N PHE A 110 2.78 -3.91 0.76
CA PHE A 110 2.71 -2.68 -0.02
C PHE A 110 1.44 -1.91 0.28
N PHE A 111 1.58 -0.62 0.55
CA PHE A 111 0.47 0.33 0.67
C PHE A 111 0.95 1.76 0.38
N HIS A 112 0.01 2.71 0.23
CA HIS A 112 0.34 4.06 -0.19
C HIS A 112 -0.63 5.13 0.35
N SER A 113 -0.33 6.41 0.10
CA SER A 113 -1.15 7.56 0.48
C SER A 113 -2.41 7.68 -0.39
N LYS A 114 -3.24 6.62 -0.43
CA LYS A 114 -4.49 6.56 -1.23
C LYS A 114 -5.45 7.70 -0.87
N GLY A 115 -5.97 8.35 -1.89
CA GLY A 115 -6.94 9.43 -1.74
C GLY A 115 -6.34 10.83 -1.53
N ILE A 116 -5.00 10.95 -1.50
CA ILE A 116 -4.36 12.25 -1.24
C ILE A 116 -4.67 13.31 -2.31
N THR A 117 -4.80 12.91 -3.57
CA THR A 117 -5.11 13.79 -4.70
C THR A 117 -6.62 14.06 -4.86
N HIS A 118 -7.46 13.17 -4.33
CA HIS A 118 -8.92 13.23 -4.43
C HIS A 118 -9.55 12.95 -3.07
N TYR A 119 -9.27 13.83 -2.11
CA TYR A 119 -9.74 13.64 -0.75
C TYR A 119 -11.26 13.91 -0.65
N THR A 120 -11.97 12.86 -0.28
CA THR A 120 -13.39 12.88 0.10
C THR A 120 -13.58 11.92 1.28
N GLU A 121 -14.72 12.01 1.98
CA GLU A 121 -15.03 11.05 3.05
C GLU A 121 -15.06 9.61 2.52
N SER A 122 -15.60 9.40 1.31
CA SER A 122 -15.63 8.07 0.70
C SER A 122 -14.23 7.52 0.35
N THR A 123 -13.32 8.35 -0.14
CA THR A 123 -11.94 7.90 -0.40
C THR A 123 -11.15 7.66 0.90
N GLU A 124 -11.45 8.41 1.97
CA GLU A 124 -10.88 8.15 3.29
C GLU A 124 -11.41 6.84 3.88
N ASP A 125 -12.72 6.60 3.81
CA ASP A 125 -13.33 5.33 4.22
C ASP A 125 -12.72 4.15 3.45
N TRP A 126 -12.54 4.30 2.15
CA TRP A 126 -11.90 3.29 1.32
C TRP A 126 -10.47 2.98 1.78
N ARG A 127 -9.66 4.02 2.04
CA ARG A 127 -8.30 3.84 2.56
C ARG A 127 -8.31 3.13 3.91
N ARG A 128 -9.15 3.57 4.87
CA ARG A 128 -9.29 2.97 6.19
C ARG A 128 -9.77 1.51 6.14
N TYR A 129 -10.67 1.20 5.20
CA TYR A 129 -11.12 -0.16 4.96
C TYR A 129 -9.96 -1.07 4.53
N MET A 130 -9.11 -0.63 3.60
CA MET A 130 -7.93 -1.40 3.21
C MET A 130 -6.92 -1.52 4.37
N GLU A 131 -6.64 -0.42 5.06
CA GLU A 131 -5.74 -0.39 6.23
C GLU A 131 -6.18 -1.37 7.33
N TYR A 132 -7.48 -1.49 7.59
CA TYR A 132 -8.00 -2.44 8.57
C TYR A 132 -7.56 -3.87 8.26
N PHE A 133 -7.77 -4.34 7.05
CA PHE A 133 -7.45 -5.72 6.71
C PHE A 133 -5.95 -5.97 6.54
N VAL A 134 -5.20 -5.03 5.96
CA VAL A 134 -3.78 -5.31 5.66
C VAL A 134 -2.81 -4.78 6.73
N ILE A 135 -3.24 -3.84 7.59
CA ILE A 135 -2.37 -3.31 8.65
C ILE A 135 -2.90 -3.70 10.04
N GLU A 136 -4.18 -3.48 10.36
CA GLU A 136 -4.69 -3.83 11.69
C GLU A 136 -4.75 -5.36 11.87
N LYS A 137 -5.14 -6.10 10.82
CA LYS A 137 -5.20 -7.56 10.79
C LYS A 137 -3.96 -8.22 10.15
N TRP A 138 -2.79 -7.58 10.22
CA TRP A 138 -1.58 -8.06 9.55
C TRP A 138 -1.16 -9.50 9.89
N LYS A 139 -1.45 -9.96 11.12
CA LYS A 139 -1.16 -11.34 11.54
C LYS A 139 -1.98 -12.35 10.73
N ASP A 140 -3.23 -12.02 10.40
CA ASP A 140 -4.08 -12.86 9.57
C ASP A 140 -3.52 -12.92 8.15
N CYS A 141 -2.97 -11.81 7.63
CA CYS A 141 -2.29 -11.78 6.33
C CYS A 141 -1.08 -12.73 6.31
N ILE A 142 -0.23 -12.67 7.34
CA ILE A 142 0.92 -13.59 7.46
C ILE A 142 0.46 -15.04 7.52
N ALA A 143 -0.59 -15.34 8.30
CA ALA A 143 -1.13 -16.69 8.38
C ALA A 143 -1.59 -17.21 6.99
N LYS A 144 -2.23 -16.37 6.17
CA LYS A 144 -2.63 -16.77 4.81
C LYS A 144 -1.45 -17.02 3.89
N LEU A 145 -0.40 -16.22 4.00
CA LEU A 145 0.84 -16.48 3.26
C LEU A 145 1.51 -17.78 3.71
N ASP A 146 1.50 -18.07 5.01
CA ASP A 146 2.04 -19.34 5.56
C ASP A 146 1.20 -20.57 5.15
N GLU A 147 -0.13 -20.42 5.00
CA GLU A 147 -1.03 -21.44 4.46
C GLU A 147 -0.80 -21.76 2.97
N GLY A 148 0.07 -21.02 2.30
CA GLY A 148 0.48 -21.28 0.92
C GLY A 148 -0.10 -20.34 -0.13
N HIS A 149 -0.85 -19.29 0.26
CA HIS A 149 -1.24 -18.23 -0.65
C HIS A 149 -0.03 -17.39 -1.06
N ASP A 150 -0.03 -16.87 -2.27
CA ASP A 150 1.06 -16.08 -2.83
C ASP A 150 0.94 -14.60 -2.48
N CYS A 151 -0.28 -14.09 -2.46
CA CYS A 151 -0.60 -12.76 -1.97
C CYS A 151 -2.00 -12.71 -1.36
N CYS A 152 -2.26 -11.67 -0.56
CA CYS A 152 -3.57 -11.44 0.05
C CYS A 152 -3.85 -9.94 0.24
N GLY A 153 -5.14 -9.61 0.31
CA GLY A 153 -5.64 -8.25 0.46
C GLY A 153 -7.16 -8.22 0.45
N VAL A 154 -7.71 -7.09 0.03
CA VAL A 154 -9.16 -6.88 -0.12
C VAL A 154 -9.48 -6.37 -1.52
N LEU A 155 -10.74 -6.47 -1.93
CA LEU A 155 -11.22 -5.98 -3.23
C LEU A 155 -10.47 -6.60 -4.42
N TRP A 156 -10.32 -7.92 -4.41
CA TRP A 156 -9.76 -8.64 -5.56
C TRP A 156 -10.74 -8.60 -6.74
N ASN A 157 -10.43 -7.78 -7.71
CA ASN A 157 -11.26 -7.55 -8.88
C ASN A 157 -10.82 -8.49 -10.01
N LYS A 158 -11.64 -9.49 -10.31
CA LYS A 158 -11.39 -10.47 -11.37
C LYS A 158 -12.06 -10.10 -12.69
N ASP A 159 -13.28 -9.58 -12.58
CA ASP A 159 -14.21 -9.36 -13.69
C ASP A 159 -14.35 -7.87 -13.97
N THR A 160 -13.31 -7.29 -14.53
CA THR A 160 -13.35 -5.87 -14.87
C THR A 160 -13.90 -5.64 -16.26
N PRO A 161 -14.68 -4.58 -16.49
CA PRO A 161 -15.02 -4.16 -17.83
C PRO A 161 -13.73 -3.75 -18.58
N LEU A 162 -13.68 -4.02 -19.88
CA LEU A 162 -12.64 -3.48 -20.75
C LEU A 162 -11.26 -4.17 -20.70
N GLY A 163 -11.17 -5.43 -20.27
CA GLY A 163 -9.93 -6.20 -20.33
C GLY A 163 -8.87 -5.76 -19.30
N TYR A 164 -9.27 -5.17 -18.19
CA TYR A 164 -8.39 -4.99 -17.05
C TYR A 164 -7.94 -6.35 -16.50
N PHE A 165 -6.73 -6.40 -15.99
CA PHE A 165 -6.21 -7.61 -15.37
C PHE A 165 -6.67 -7.73 -13.91
N PRO A 166 -6.75 -8.95 -13.35
CA PRO A 166 -7.08 -9.13 -11.94
C PRO A 166 -6.13 -8.36 -11.02
N HIS A 167 -6.67 -7.68 -10.01
CA HIS A 167 -5.88 -6.86 -9.08
C HIS A 167 -6.64 -6.60 -7.78
N PHE A 168 -5.93 -6.18 -6.74
CA PHE A 168 -6.54 -5.57 -5.56
C PHE A 168 -6.85 -4.11 -5.84
N SER A 169 -8.14 -3.75 -5.93
CA SER A 169 -8.55 -2.35 -6.12
C SER A 169 -8.01 -1.46 -5.02
N GLY A 170 -7.24 -0.43 -5.41
CA GLY A 170 -6.57 0.46 -4.48
C GLY A 170 -5.15 0.05 -4.12
N ALA A 171 -4.66 -1.09 -4.63
CA ALA A 171 -3.27 -1.53 -4.59
C ALA A 171 -2.65 -1.63 -3.17
N PHE A 172 -3.43 -2.08 -2.17
CA PHE A 172 -2.92 -2.46 -0.85
C PHE A 172 -2.87 -3.98 -0.76
N PHE A 173 -1.71 -4.56 -0.52
CA PHE A 173 -1.56 -6.01 -0.50
C PHE A 173 -0.37 -6.50 0.31
N TRP A 174 -0.45 -7.74 0.75
CA TRP A 174 0.68 -8.55 1.18
C TRP A 174 1.04 -9.55 0.10
N ALA A 175 2.34 -9.81 -0.08
CA ALA A 175 2.83 -10.82 -1.00
C ALA A 175 4.08 -11.51 -0.47
N LYS A 176 4.30 -12.76 -0.91
CA LYS A 176 5.61 -13.41 -0.80
C LYS A 176 6.59 -12.75 -1.78
N ALA A 177 7.80 -12.48 -1.36
CA ALA A 177 8.83 -11.95 -2.26
C ALA A 177 9.10 -12.92 -3.43
N GLY A 178 9.12 -14.23 -3.19
CA GLY A 178 9.24 -15.23 -4.25
C GLY A 178 8.14 -15.17 -5.30
N TYR A 179 6.92 -14.82 -4.89
CA TYR A 179 5.82 -14.59 -5.83
C TYR A 179 6.06 -13.35 -6.69
N ILE A 180 6.54 -12.25 -6.09
CA ILE A 180 6.88 -11.01 -6.81
C ILE A 180 7.83 -11.30 -7.98
N ASN A 181 8.77 -12.22 -7.81
CA ASN A 181 9.72 -12.61 -8.86
C ASN A 181 9.08 -13.34 -10.06
N THR A 182 7.82 -13.75 -9.94
CA THR A 182 7.08 -14.42 -11.02
C THR A 182 6.17 -13.48 -11.81
N LEU A 183 6.09 -12.22 -11.42
CA LEU A 183 5.22 -11.22 -12.04
C LEU A 183 5.78 -10.69 -13.37
N ASN A 184 4.90 -10.19 -14.21
CA ASN A 184 5.32 -9.46 -15.42
C ASN A 184 5.77 -8.04 -15.06
N HIS A 185 7.07 -7.84 -14.97
CA HIS A 185 7.65 -6.56 -14.56
C HIS A 185 7.52 -5.43 -15.60
N ASP A 186 7.19 -5.74 -16.86
CA ASP A 186 6.94 -4.72 -17.88
C ASP A 186 5.73 -3.84 -17.52
N TYR A 187 4.84 -4.33 -16.65
CA TYR A 187 3.71 -3.55 -16.15
C TYR A 187 4.14 -2.32 -15.33
N ILE A 188 5.29 -2.38 -14.67
CA ILE A 188 5.81 -1.26 -13.88
C ILE A 188 6.15 -0.08 -14.79
N ASP A 189 6.75 -0.34 -15.95
CA ASP A 189 7.23 0.69 -16.90
C ASP A 189 6.23 1.02 -18.01
N SER A 190 5.04 0.42 -17.97
CA SER A 190 4.00 0.67 -18.96
C SER A 190 3.58 2.14 -18.99
N ALA A 191 3.32 2.65 -20.20
CA ALA A 191 2.75 3.97 -20.40
C ALA A 191 1.31 4.09 -19.83
N TRP A 192 0.60 2.96 -19.68
CA TRP A 192 -0.73 2.95 -19.10
C TRP A 192 -0.65 2.80 -17.58
N ARG A 193 -0.95 3.89 -16.87
CA ARG A 193 -0.81 3.99 -15.40
C ARG A 193 -1.46 2.86 -14.60
N TYR A 194 -2.58 2.32 -15.08
CA TYR A 194 -3.29 1.24 -14.38
C TYR A 194 -2.55 -0.09 -14.39
N HIS A 195 -1.60 -0.31 -15.29
CA HIS A 195 -0.79 -1.53 -15.29
C HIS A 195 -0.02 -1.70 -13.98
N MET A 196 0.39 -0.61 -13.34
CA MET A 196 1.05 -0.67 -12.04
C MET A 196 0.13 -1.24 -10.95
N GLU A 197 -1.17 -0.93 -10.99
CA GLU A 197 -2.16 -1.53 -10.08
C GLU A 197 -2.40 -3.01 -10.41
N PHE A 198 -2.35 -3.38 -11.70
CA PHE A 198 -2.55 -4.75 -12.17
C PHE A 198 -1.33 -5.64 -12.03
N TRP A 199 -0.16 -5.06 -11.76
CA TRP A 199 1.10 -5.78 -11.64
C TRP A 199 1.01 -7.00 -10.72
N ILE A 200 0.40 -6.84 -9.53
CA ILE A 200 0.26 -7.91 -8.55
C ILE A 200 -0.56 -9.11 -9.05
N GLY A 201 -1.42 -8.93 -10.03
CA GLY A 201 -2.26 -9.97 -10.63
C GLY A 201 -1.73 -10.50 -11.97
N SER A 202 -0.55 -10.09 -12.40
CA SER A 202 -0.02 -10.44 -13.73
C SER A 202 0.41 -11.91 -13.90
N ASN A 203 0.51 -12.66 -12.80
CA ASN A 203 0.68 -14.12 -12.87
C ASN A 203 -0.68 -14.81 -12.72
N PRO A 204 -1.22 -15.47 -13.79
CA PRO A 204 -2.54 -16.10 -13.76
C PRO A 204 -2.62 -17.35 -12.87
N ASN A 205 -1.49 -17.91 -12.46
CA ASN A 205 -1.42 -19.10 -11.61
C ASN A 205 -1.33 -18.77 -10.11
N ALA A 206 -1.40 -17.50 -9.74
CA ALA A 206 -1.27 -17.04 -8.38
C ALA A 206 -2.40 -17.58 -7.48
N LYS A 207 -2.02 -18.02 -6.27
CA LYS A 207 -2.96 -18.37 -5.20
C LYS A 207 -3.28 -17.14 -4.38
N ILE A 208 -4.36 -16.47 -4.73
CA ILE A 208 -4.79 -15.23 -4.10
C ILE A 208 -5.73 -15.53 -2.93
N PHE A 209 -5.57 -14.80 -1.83
CA PHE A 209 -6.54 -14.77 -0.75
C PHE A 209 -7.18 -13.38 -0.62
N GLU A 210 -8.49 -13.31 -0.71
CA GLU A 210 -9.27 -12.11 -0.49
C GLU A 210 -9.96 -12.18 0.87
N PHE A 211 -9.64 -11.25 1.78
CA PHE A 211 -10.27 -11.19 3.10
C PHE A 211 -11.70 -10.71 3.06
N HIS A 212 -11.97 -9.73 2.23
CA HIS A 212 -13.29 -9.11 2.12
C HIS A 212 -13.45 -8.37 0.80
N ASN A 213 -14.68 -8.36 0.28
CA ASN A 213 -15.05 -7.59 -0.89
C ASN A 213 -16.35 -6.82 -0.62
N SER A 214 -16.28 -5.49 -0.64
CA SER A 214 -17.46 -4.62 -0.44
C SER A 214 -18.46 -4.66 -1.59
N ARG A 215 -18.05 -5.19 -2.75
CA ARG A 215 -18.80 -5.18 -4.03
C ARG A 215 -19.00 -3.78 -4.64
N LEU A 216 -18.52 -2.73 -4.01
CA LEU A 216 -18.67 -1.35 -4.53
C LEU A 216 -17.82 -1.09 -5.78
N ASN A 217 -16.77 -1.89 -6.03
CA ASN A 217 -15.92 -1.78 -7.23
C ASN A 217 -16.21 -2.88 -8.27
N ASP A 218 -17.29 -3.62 -8.11
CA ASP A 218 -17.73 -4.57 -9.13
C ASP A 218 -18.14 -3.85 -10.42
N LYS A 219 -18.11 -4.58 -11.54
CA LYS A 219 -18.38 -4.05 -12.88
C LYS A 219 -19.60 -3.15 -12.95
N ASP A 220 -20.72 -3.61 -12.40
CA ASP A 220 -21.98 -2.88 -12.47
C ASP A 220 -21.97 -1.61 -11.64
N SER A 221 -21.28 -1.63 -10.49
CA SER A 221 -21.09 -0.46 -9.64
C SER A 221 -20.18 0.58 -10.28
N LEU A 222 -19.14 0.18 -10.98
CA LEU A 222 -18.23 1.08 -11.69
C LEU A 222 -18.91 1.73 -12.90
N ILE A 223 -19.72 0.99 -13.66
CA ILE A 223 -20.52 1.53 -14.79
C ILE A 223 -21.52 2.58 -14.28
N ALA A 224 -22.07 2.36 -13.09
CA ALA A 224 -23.00 3.30 -12.46
C ALA A 224 -22.33 4.46 -11.71
N ASN A 225 -20.99 4.60 -11.76
CA ASN A 225 -20.20 5.53 -10.93
C ASN A 225 -20.46 5.38 -9.43
N LYS A 226 -20.71 4.17 -8.96
CA LYS A 226 -21.07 3.87 -7.57
C LYS A 226 -19.95 3.14 -6.81
N GLY A 227 -18.70 3.36 -7.19
CA GLY A 227 -17.56 2.76 -6.50
C GLY A 227 -17.15 3.51 -5.22
N HIS A 228 -16.10 3.05 -4.60
CA HIS A 228 -15.51 3.66 -3.39
C HIS A 228 -15.07 5.13 -3.54
N TYR A 229 -15.01 5.67 -4.75
CA TYR A 229 -14.79 7.10 -4.96
C TYR A 229 -16.01 7.97 -4.62
N SER A 230 -17.23 7.39 -4.63
CA SER A 230 -18.48 8.13 -4.48
C SER A 230 -19.37 7.62 -3.35
N ILE A 231 -19.12 6.42 -2.84
CA ILE A 231 -19.92 5.81 -1.78
C ILE A 231 -19.06 5.65 -0.53
N GLN A 232 -19.55 6.18 0.59
CA GLN A 232 -18.97 5.95 1.91
C GLN A 232 -19.08 4.48 2.30
N TYR A 233 -18.03 3.95 2.90
CA TYR A 233 -17.96 2.59 3.41
C TYR A 233 -17.33 2.60 4.80
N PRO A 234 -18.05 3.13 5.80
CA PRO A 234 -17.52 3.35 7.13
C PRO A 234 -17.24 2.04 7.86
N ARG A 235 -16.45 2.14 8.92
CA ARG A 235 -15.86 0.99 9.66
C ARG A 235 -16.90 -0.05 10.08
N ASN A 236 -18.07 0.35 10.53
CA ASN A 236 -19.14 -0.56 10.95
C ASN A 236 -19.73 -1.43 9.81
N MET A 237 -19.39 -1.16 8.56
CA MET A 237 -19.82 -1.96 7.42
C MET A 237 -18.94 -3.22 7.19
N TYR A 238 -17.74 -3.27 7.80
CA TYR A 238 -16.79 -4.37 7.62
C TYR A 238 -16.15 -4.89 8.90
N THR A 239 -16.49 -4.31 10.03
CA THR A 239 -16.12 -4.81 11.37
C THR A 239 -17.37 -5.26 12.11
N ASN A 240 -17.18 -6.16 13.07
CA ASN A 240 -18.25 -6.61 13.98
C ASN A 240 -18.24 -5.80 15.29
N GLU A 241 -17.66 -4.61 15.27
CA GLU A 241 -17.53 -3.69 16.41
C GLU A 241 -18.67 -2.68 16.42
#